data_d8c5481e14a6efd3656cfdd12e3b9e3c
#
_entry.id   d8c5481e14a6efd3656cfdd12e3b9e3c
#
_cell.length_a   1.000
_cell.length_b   1.000
_cell.length_c   1.000
_cell.angle_alpha   90.00
_cell.angle_beta   90.00
_cell.angle_gamma   90.00
#
_symmetry.space_group_name_H-M   'P 1'
#
loop_
_entity.id
_entity.type
_entity.pdbx_description
1 polymer ?
#
loop_
_entity_poly.entity_id
_entity_poly.type
_entity_poly.pdbx_seq_one_letter_code
_entity_poly.pdbx_strand_id
1 'polypeptide(L)'
;MASNGLIACFGEMLIDFVPTVSGVSLAEAPGFLKAPGGAPANVAIAVTRLGGNSAFIGKLGDDEFGHMLAGILKQNKVSVEGVNFDTGARTALAFVTLRSDGEREFMFYRNPSADMLLTPEELNLDLIKSAKVFHYGSISLIVEPCRSAHLKAMEVAKAAGTLLSFDVNLREPLWPSKKEAKEKILSIWDYADIIKVSDVELEFLTGSNKIDDETALSLWRPTIKLLLVTLGKDGCNYYAKNFKGHVDSFHVDAVDTTGAGDSFVGALLTKLVEDESILEDEEKLKKVLRFACACGAITTTNKGVIPNLPTEDQALALMKTI
;
A
#
# COMPACT_ATOMS: atom_id res chain seq x y z
N MET A 1 22.56 -16.78 8.64
CA MET A 1 21.22 -16.31 8.29
C MET A 1 21.41 -15.36 7.13
N ALA A 2 20.82 -15.65 5.95
CA ALA A 2 20.81 -14.69 4.86
C ALA A 2 20.13 -13.42 5.39
N SER A 3 20.74 -12.25 5.20
CA SER A 3 20.10 -10.99 5.57
C SER A 3 18.90 -10.83 4.64
N ASN A 4 17.68 -10.94 5.17
CA ASN A 4 16.49 -10.59 4.42
C ASN A 4 16.69 -9.15 3.92
N GLY A 5 16.64 -8.93 2.59
CA GLY A 5 16.87 -7.62 2.01
C GLY A 5 15.85 -6.61 2.52
N LEU A 6 16.22 -5.33 2.54
CA LEU A 6 15.37 -4.24 3.01
C LEU A 6 14.26 -3.92 1.98
N ILE A 7 13.05 -3.73 2.46
CA ILE A 7 11.92 -3.17 1.69
C ILE A 7 11.69 -1.74 2.20
N ALA A 8 11.94 -0.74 1.35
CA ALA A 8 11.69 0.66 1.66
C ALA A 8 10.30 1.05 1.16
N CYS A 9 9.42 1.49 2.05
CA CYS A 9 8.05 1.92 1.75
C CYS A 9 7.95 3.43 1.83
N PHE A 10 7.59 4.07 0.72
CA PHE A 10 7.53 5.52 0.58
C PHE A 10 6.09 6.01 0.48
N GLY A 11 5.75 7.04 1.25
CA GLY A 11 4.50 7.76 1.11
C GLY A 11 3.93 8.32 2.41
N GLU A 12 2.62 8.29 2.54
CA GLU A 12 1.89 8.85 3.65
C GLU A 12 1.76 7.87 4.84
N MET A 13 1.72 8.45 6.03
CA MET A 13 1.18 7.85 7.24
C MET A 13 0.31 8.88 7.95
N LEU A 14 -0.88 8.47 8.36
CA LEU A 14 -1.93 9.35 8.85
C LEU A 14 -2.77 8.67 9.93
N ILE A 15 -3.74 9.41 10.48
CA ILE A 15 -4.72 8.85 11.40
C ILE A 15 -6.09 8.92 10.76
N ASP A 16 -6.75 7.77 10.65
CA ASP A 16 -8.17 7.69 10.33
C ASP A 16 -9.00 7.83 11.61
N PHE A 17 -9.99 8.70 11.60
CA PHE A 17 -11.01 8.84 12.63
C PHE A 17 -12.31 8.22 12.14
N VAL A 18 -12.72 7.16 12.80
CA VAL A 18 -13.93 6.40 12.46
C VAL A 18 -14.97 6.61 13.55
N PRO A 19 -16.25 6.92 13.23
CA PRO A 19 -17.28 7.11 14.24
C PRO A 19 -17.42 5.93 15.17
N THR A 20 -17.67 6.21 16.45
CA THR A 20 -17.97 5.18 17.48
C THR A 20 -19.31 4.50 17.26
N VAL A 21 -20.20 5.12 16.47
CA VAL A 21 -21.53 4.61 16.09
C VAL A 21 -21.56 4.42 14.57
N SER A 22 -22.02 3.26 14.12
CA SER A 22 -22.14 2.94 12.69
C SER A 22 -23.37 3.59 12.06
N GLY A 23 -23.29 3.90 10.76
CA GLY A 23 -24.43 4.37 9.96
C GLY A 23 -24.80 5.85 10.15
N VAL A 24 -24.00 6.61 10.89
CA VAL A 24 -24.19 8.07 11.07
C VAL A 24 -23.30 8.88 10.12
N SER A 25 -23.71 10.12 9.83
CA SER A 25 -22.84 11.08 9.14
C SER A 25 -21.68 11.52 10.04
N LEU A 26 -20.65 12.14 9.45
CA LEU A 26 -19.54 12.71 10.24
C LEU A 26 -20.03 13.79 11.22
N ALA A 27 -21.04 14.56 10.82
CA ALA A 27 -21.60 15.63 11.64
C ALA A 27 -22.41 15.11 12.85
N GLU A 28 -23.04 13.96 12.71
CA GLU A 28 -23.88 13.34 13.76
C GLU A 28 -23.09 12.41 14.68
N ALA A 29 -21.84 12.09 14.33
CA ALA A 29 -21.02 11.18 15.12
C ALA A 29 -20.73 11.75 16.53
N PRO A 30 -21.12 11.04 17.60
CA PRO A 30 -20.93 11.52 18.97
C PRO A 30 -19.47 11.45 19.43
N GLY A 31 -18.63 10.72 18.70
CA GLY A 31 -17.22 10.57 18.96
C GLY A 31 -16.54 9.71 17.91
N PHE A 32 -15.21 9.69 17.95
CA PHE A 32 -14.39 8.97 16.96
C PHE A 32 -13.34 8.10 17.63
N LEU A 33 -13.10 6.96 17.03
CA LEU A 33 -11.93 6.12 17.33
C LEU A 33 -10.82 6.47 16.34
N LYS A 34 -9.60 6.68 16.85
CA LYS A 34 -8.44 6.90 15.99
C LYS A 34 -7.82 5.57 15.58
N ALA A 35 -7.57 5.40 14.31
CA ALA A 35 -6.91 4.25 13.71
C ALA A 35 -5.67 4.73 12.93
N PRO A 36 -4.46 4.37 13.33
CA PRO A 36 -3.27 4.63 12.53
C PRO A 36 -3.38 3.93 11.18
N GLY A 37 -3.04 4.64 10.10
CA GLY A 37 -3.18 4.17 8.73
C GLY A 37 -2.15 4.83 7.80
N GLY A 38 -2.39 4.69 6.51
CA GLY A 38 -1.49 5.04 5.43
C GLY A 38 -0.95 3.78 4.76
N ALA A 39 -1.27 3.61 3.48
CA ALA A 39 -0.99 2.35 2.79
C ALA A 39 0.49 1.94 2.82
N PRO A 40 1.47 2.83 2.51
CA PRO A 40 2.88 2.45 2.58
C PRO A 40 3.35 2.08 3.99
N ALA A 41 2.81 2.73 5.03
CA ALA A 41 3.11 2.39 6.42
C ALA A 41 2.52 1.03 6.81
N ASN A 42 1.29 0.73 6.36
CA ASN A 42 0.67 -0.58 6.56
C ASN A 42 1.49 -1.70 5.90
N VAL A 43 1.96 -1.49 4.65
CA VAL A 43 2.84 -2.43 3.94
C VAL A 43 4.15 -2.64 4.73
N ALA A 44 4.79 -1.56 5.20
CA ALA A 44 6.03 -1.67 5.98
C ALA A 44 5.84 -2.51 7.26
N ILE A 45 4.73 -2.30 7.96
CA ILE A 45 4.40 -3.08 9.17
C ILE A 45 4.03 -4.53 8.82
N ALA A 46 3.29 -4.76 7.73
CA ALA A 46 2.98 -6.12 7.26
C ALA A 46 4.26 -6.92 6.99
N VAL A 47 5.24 -6.32 6.32
CA VAL A 47 6.56 -6.93 6.05
C VAL A 47 7.24 -7.37 7.36
N THR A 48 7.33 -6.51 8.36
CA THR A 48 8.01 -6.86 9.62
C THR A 48 7.26 -7.91 10.43
N ARG A 49 5.92 -7.89 10.39
CA ARG A 49 5.09 -8.92 11.04
C ARG A 49 5.26 -10.31 10.42
N LEU A 50 5.61 -10.35 9.15
CA LEU A 50 5.90 -11.58 8.40
C LEU A 50 7.39 -11.97 8.46
N GLY A 51 8.18 -11.31 9.31
CA GLY A 51 9.59 -11.65 9.53
C GLY A 51 10.58 -10.97 8.58
N GLY A 52 10.11 -10.11 7.66
CA GLY A 52 10.95 -9.31 6.77
C GLY A 52 11.54 -8.07 7.44
N ASN A 53 12.38 -7.35 6.69
CA ASN A 53 12.96 -6.06 7.09
C ASN A 53 12.35 -4.93 6.28
N SER A 54 11.84 -3.90 6.93
CA SER A 54 11.31 -2.73 6.24
C SER A 54 11.75 -1.41 6.85
N ALA A 55 11.71 -0.36 6.03
CA ALA A 55 11.85 1.02 6.44
C ALA A 55 10.67 1.84 5.88
N PHE A 56 10.25 2.84 6.63
CA PHE A 56 9.27 3.81 6.16
C PHE A 56 9.97 5.13 5.82
N ILE A 57 9.62 5.69 4.65
CA ILE A 57 10.12 6.97 4.15
C ILE A 57 8.93 7.89 3.95
N GLY A 58 8.90 8.98 4.70
CA GLY A 58 7.81 9.94 4.64
C GLY A 58 8.00 11.07 5.63
N LYS A 59 7.01 11.96 5.72
CA LYS A 59 7.07 13.11 6.61
C LYS A 59 5.84 13.20 7.50
N LEU A 60 6.04 13.42 8.77
CA LEU A 60 5.03 13.56 9.82
C LEU A 60 5.09 14.97 10.40
N GLY A 61 4.01 15.42 11.01
CA GLY A 61 4.07 16.65 11.81
C GLY A 61 4.92 16.47 13.05
N ASP A 62 5.65 17.51 13.44
CA ASP A 62 6.28 17.57 14.75
C ASP A 62 5.21 17.90 15.79
N ASP A 63 4.34 16.93 16.03
CA ASP A 63 3.19 16.97 16.92
C ASP A 63 2.97 15.61 17.61
N GLU A 64 2.07 15.58 18.59
CA GLU A 64 1.76 14.37 19.37
C GLU A 64 1.33 13.19 18.48
N PHE A 65 0.62 13.47 17.38
CA PHE A 65 0.19 12.42 16.47
C PHE A 65 1.34 11.89 15.60
N GLY A 66 2.21 12.77 15.11
CA GLY A 66 3.38 12.37 14.34
C GLY A 66 4.34 11.53 15.17
N HIS A 67 4.61 11.93 16.41
CA HIS A 67 5.44 11.15 17.34
C HIS A 67 4.80 9.81 17.71
N MET A 68 3.47 9.77 17.90
CA MET A 68 2.73 8.53 18.12
C MET A 68 2.87 7.58 16.91
N LEU A 69 2.72 8.09 15.70
CA LEU A 69 2.83 7.27 14.47
C LEU A 69 4.25 6.72 14.29
N ALA A 70 5.28 7.55 14.47
CA ALA A 70 6.67 7.10 14.46
C ALA A 70 6.96 6.06 15.57
N GLY A 71 6.33 6.21 16.73
CA GLY A 71 6.37 5.23 17.82
C GLY A 71 5.76 3.89 17.42
N ILE A 72 4.64 3.89 16.70
CA ILE A 72 3.97 2.68 16.19
C ILE A 72 4.87 1.95 15.18
N LEU A 73 5.52 2.67 14.26
CA LEU A 73 6.48 2.08 13.33
C LEU A 73 7.61 1.37 14.10
N LYS A 74 8.23 2.06 15.07
CA LYS A 74 9.31 1.48 15.91
C LYS A 74 8.85 0.25 16.69
N GLN A 75 7.66 0.29 17.31
CA GLN A 75 7.08 -0.84 18.04
C GLN A 75 6.88 -2.06 17.15
N ASN A 76 6.57 -1.85 15.88
CA ASN A 76 6.45 -2.90 14.87
C ASN A 76 7.79 -3.19 14.14
N LYS A 77 8.92 -2.72 14.66
CA LYS A 77 10.28 -2.98 14.15
C LYS A 77 10.54 -2.44 12.73
N VAL A 78 9.77 -1.47 12.27
CA VAL A 78 10.02 -0.74 11.02
C VAL A 78 11.11 0.29 11.27
N SER A 79 12.14 0.36 10.42
CA SER A 79 13.13 1.44 10.49
C SER A 79 12.47 2.79 10.18
N VAL A 80 12.79 3.79 11.01
CA VAL A 80 12.30 5.17 10.87
C VAL A 80 13.39 6.14 10.41
N GLU A 81 14.51 5.64 9.90
CA GLU A 81 15.62 6.46 9.41
C GLU A 81 15.26 7.32 8.19
N GLY A 82 14.16 7.01 7.51
CA GLY A 82 13.56 7.79 6.43
C GLY A 82 12.42 8.71 6.86
N VAL A 83 12.12 8.80 8.17
CA VAL A 83 11.02 9.64 8.68
C VAL A 83 11.54 11.03 9.00
N ASN A 84 10.92 12.03 8.39
CA ASN A 84 11.16 13.45 8.67
C ASN A 84 10.01 14.03 9.48
N PHE A 85 10.28 15.10 10.25
CA PHE A 85 9.27 15.82 10.99
C PHE A 85 9.17 17.26 10.49
N ASP A 86 7.95 17.76 10.33
CA ASP A 86 7.67 19.14 9.92
C ASP A 86 7.17 19.95 11.12
N THR A 87 7.86 21.06 11.42
CA THR A 87 7.50 21.94 12.54
C THR A 87 6.38 22.93 12.19
N GLY A 88 6.10 23.15 10.92
CA GLY A 88 5.11 24.11 10.44
C GLY A 88 3.76 23.47 10.06
N ALA A 89 3.76 22.23 9.57
CA ALA A 89 2.56 21.53 9.19
C ALA A 89 2.22 20.39 10.17
N ARG A 90 0.95 20.06 10.25
CA ARG A 90 0.43 19.02 11.14
C ARG A 90 0.43 17.65 10.47
N THR A 91 0.42 16.61 11.29
CA THR A 91 0.18 15.24 10.86
C THR A 91 -1.17 15.14 10.16
N ALA A 92 -1.23 14.41 9.04
CA ALA A 92 -2.45 14.21 8.26
C ALA A 92 -3.52 13.47 9.06
N LEU A 93 -4.76 13.94 8.98
CA LEU A 93 -5.93 13.28 9.55
C LEU A 93 -6.96 13.05 8.46
N ALA A 94 -7.65 11.92 8.54
CA ALA A 94 -8.82 11.61 7.73
C ALA A 94 -9.99 11.23 8.64
N PHE A 95 -11.18 11.73 8.34
CA PHE A 95 -12.42 11.31 8.98
C PHE A 95 -13.22 10.54 7.94
N VAL A 96 -13.62 9.33 8.28
CA VAL A 96 -14.26 8.40 7.33
C VAL A 96 -15.46 7.75 7.99
N THR A 97 -16.61 7.80 7.35
CA THR A 97 -17.78 7.05 7.78
C THR A 97 -18.46 6.35 6.61
N LEU A 98 -19.18 5.28 6.92
CA LEU A 98 -20.15 4.64 6.04
C LEU A 98 -21.53 4.88 6.64
N ARG A 99 -22.34 5.68 5.94
CA ARG A 99 -23.71 6.00 6.35
C ARG A 99 -24.65 4.82 6.18
N SER A 100 -25.80 4.89 6.82
CA SER A 100 -26.84 3.84 6.72
C SER A 100 -27.42 3.69 5.30
N ASP A 101 -27.36 4.75 4.48
CA ASP A 101 -27.73 4.72 3.06
C ASP A 101 -26.67 4.13 2.13
N GLY A 102 -25.50 3.72 2.68
CA GLY A 102 -24.37 3.17 1.94
C GLY A 102 -23.40 4.20 1.39
N GLU A 103 -23.68 5.50 1.54
CA GLU A 103 -22.76 6.56 1.16
C GLU A 103 -21.55 6.61 2.10
N ARG A 104 -20.37 6.81 1.52
CA ARG A 104 -19.14 7.09 2.26
C ARG A 104 -18.88 8.59 2.32
N GLU A 105 -18.68 9.10 3.51
CA GLU A 105 -18.22 10.46 3.71
C GLU A 105 -16.73 10.44 4.09
N PHE A 106 -16.00 11.39 3.51
CA PHE A 106 -14.58 11.62 3.78
C PHE A 106 -14.36 13.09 4.09
N MET A 107 -13.58 13.36 5.12
CA MET A 107 -13.10 14.70 5.42
C MET A 107 -11.61 14.63 5.74
N PHE A 108 -10.78 15.27 4.92
CA PHE A 108 -9.35 15.22 5.05
C PHE A 108 -8.79 16.53 5.60
N TYR A 109 -8.03 16.47 6.66
CA TYR A 109 -7.22 17.57 7.17
C TYR A 109 -5.82 17.46 6.59
N ARG A 110 -5.69 17.86 5.32
CA ARG A 110 -4.46 17.81 4.50
C ARG A 110 -4.35 19.07 3.64
N ASN A 111 -4.30 20.28 4.26
CA ASN A 111 -4.26 21.53 3.50
C ASN A 111 -3.28 22.58 4.09
N PRO A 112 -1.96 22.41 3.89
CA PRO A 112 -1.25 21.17 3.69
C PRO A 112 -1.08 20.39 5.00
N SER A 113 -0.89 19.08 4.91
CA SER A 113 -0.34 18.26 6.01
C SER A 113 1.14 17.96 5.75
N ALA A 114 1.85 17.50 6.77
CA ALA A 114 3.28 17.29 6.72
C ALA A 114 3.72 16.32 5.61
N ASP A 115 2.97 15.25 5.37
CA ASP A 115 3.26 14.26 4.33
C ASP A 115 3.25 14.83 2.89
N MET A 116 2.54 15.94 2.68
CA MET A 116 2.51 16.66 1.41
C MET A 116 3.76 17.53 1.17
N LEU A 117 4.53 17.80 2.22
CA LEU A 117 5.65 18.76 2.24
C LEU A 117 7.03 18.09 2.26
N LEU A 118 7.12 16.78 2.06
CA LEU A 118 8.41 16.11 1.91
C LEU A 118 9.11 16.61 0.64
N THR A 119 10.37 17.06 0.78
CA THR A 119 11.17 17.57 -0.35
C THR A 119 12.22 16.54 -0.79
N PRO A 120 12.74 16.65 -2.04
CA PRO A 120 13.83 15.78 -2.50
C PRO A 120 15.09 15.83 -1.63
N GLU A 121 15.39 16.97 -1.03
CA GLU A 121 16.58 17.22 -0.19
C GLU A 121 16.49 16.52 1.17
N GLU A 122 15.29 16.21 1.63
CA GLU A 122 15.02 15.52 2.90
C GLU A 122 15.11 13.98 2.77
N LEU A 123 15.26 13.46 1.55
CA LEU A 123 15.32 12.02 1.33
C LEU A 123 16.61 11.41 1.86
N ASN A 124 16.48 10.32 2.61
CA ASN A 124 17.63 9.47 2.95
C ASN A 124 17.99 8.60 1.74
N LEU A 125 18.83 9.13 0.85
CA LEU A 125 19.21 8.47 -0.40
C LEU A 125 19.97 7.16 -0.18
N ASP A 126 20.75 7.04 0.89
CA ASP A 126 21.51 5.81 1.18
C ASP A 126 20.59 4.70 1.65
N LEU A 127 19.55 5.02 2.43
CA LEU A 127 18.50 4.08 2.78
C LEU A 127 17.78 3.56 1.52
N ILE A 128 17.43 4.44 0.59
CA ILE A 128 16.78 4.07 -0.69
C ILE A 128 17.68 3.15 -1.50
N LYS A 129 18.96 3.48 -1.66
CA LYS A 129 19.93 2.67 -2.43
C LYS A 129 20.18 1.30 -1.80
N SER A 130 20.06 1.17 -0.49
CA SER A 130 20.27 -0.09 0.22
C SER A 130 19.10 -1.06 0.12
N ALA A 131 17.94 -0.60 -0.34
CA ALA A 131 16.74 -1.41 -0.44
C ALA A 131 16.81 -2.40 -1.61
N LYS A 132 16.26 -3.61 -1.40
CA LYS A 132 15.99 -4.59 -2.46
C LYS A 132 14.72 -4.27 -3.23
N VAL A 133 13.72 -3.73 -2.52
CA VAL A 133 12.45 -3.28 -3.09
C VAL A 133 12.15 -1.88 -2.58
N PHE A 134 11.74 -1.00 -3.48
CA PHE A 134 11.18 0.31 -3.18
C PHE A 134 9.70 0.30 -3.53
N HIS A 135 8.86 0.38 -2.50
CA HIS A 135 7.41 0.32 -2.61
C HIS A 135 6.76 1.67 -2.39
N TYR A 136 5.76 2.01 -3.20
CA TYR A 136 5.05 3.28 -3.16
C TYR A 136 3.61 3.17 -3.69
N GLY A 137 2.79 4.16 -3.31
CA GLY A 137 1.42 4.35 -3.80
C GLY A 137 1.28 5.60 -4.68
N SER A 138 0.04 5.99 -4.98
CA SER A 138 -0.24 7.14 -5.85
C SER A 138 -0.47 8.46 -5.10
N ILE A 139 -0.76 8.44 -3.80
CA ILE A 139 -1.13 9.66 -3.04
C ILE A 139 -0.02 10.72 -3.07
N SER A 140 1.23 10.30 -2.98
CA SER A 140 2.41 11.19 -3.01
C SER A 140 2.67 11.84 -4.38
N LEU A 141 1.92 11.47 -5.43
CA LEU A 141 1.98 12.12 -6.74
C LEU A 141 1.06 13.35 -6.86
N ILE A 142 0.18 13.58 -5.90
CA ILE A 142 -0.91 14.56 -6.02
C ILE A 142 -0.36 15.98 -6.07
N VAL A 143 0.52 16.36 -5.13
CA VAL A 143 0.98 17.74 -4.94
C VAL A 143 2.49 17.87 -4.80
N GLU A 144 3.01 19.07 -5.12
CA GLU A 144 4.37 19.46 -4.82
C GLU A 144 4.50 19.97 -3.35
N PRO A 145 5.67 19.81 -2.71
CA PRO A 145 6.92 19.24 -3.24
C PRO A 145 6.99 17.69 -3.14
N CYS A 146 6.02 17.03 -2.51
CA CYS A 146 6.05 15.58 -2.27
C CYS A 146 6.15 14.78 -3.58
N ARG A 147 5.49 15.23 -4.66
CA ARG A 147 5.60 14.60 -5.98
C ARG A 147 7.04 14.60 -6.49
N SER A 148 7.75 15.73 -6.39
CA SER A 148 9.17 15.82 -6.78
C SER A 148 10.05 14.91 -5.92
N ALA A 149 9.79 14.81 -4.61
CA ALA A 149 10.48 13.87 -3.73
C ALA A 149 10.22 12.40 -4.14
N HIS A 150 8.99 12.06 -4.46
CA HIS A 150 8.62 10.71 -4.93
C HIS A 150 9.36 10.34 -6.22
N LEU A 151 9.33 11.21 -7.23
CA LEU A 151 10.02 10.97 -8.50
C LEU A 151 11.54 10.83 -8.31
N LYS A 152 12.13 11.65 -7.43
CA LYS A 152 13.55 11.55 -7.08
C LYS A 152 13.89 10.25 -6.38
N ALA A 153 13.06 9.81 -5.44
CA ALA A 153 13.25 8.54 -4.74
C ALA A 153 13.20 7.34 -5.71
N MET A 154 12.22 7.33 -6.64
CA MET A 154 12.11 6.31 -7.69
C MET A 154 13.35 6.29 -8.60
N GLU A 155 13.84 7.46 -9.04
CA GLU A 155 15.06 7.60 -9.87
C GLU A 155 16.26 6.96 -9.16
N VAL A 156 16.48 7.32 -7.90
CA VAL A 156 17.59 6.80 -7.07
C VAL A 156 17.49 5.31 -6.86
N ALA A 157 16.31 4.79 -6.54
CA ALA A 157 16.07 3.36 -6.36
C ALA A 157 16.35 2.60 -7.67
N LYS A 158 15.84 3.07 -8.81
CA LYS A 158 16.04 2.43 -10.11
C LYS A 158 17.53 2.44 -10.51
N ALA A 159 18.23 3.55 -10.29
CA ALA A 159 19.67 3.66 -10.58
C ALA A 159 20.52 2.70 -9.70
N ALA A 160 20.05 2.37 -8.51
CA ALA A 160 20.68 1.39 -7.62
C ALA A 160 20.35 -0.08 -7.97
N GLY A 161 19.48 -0.33 -8.95
CA GLY A 161 19.03 -1.69 -9.32
C GLY A 161 17.96 -2.26 -8.39
N THR A 162 17.33 -1.41 -7.57
CA THR A 162 16.23 -1.78 -6.68
C THR A 162 14.97 -2.10 -7.49
N LEU A 163 14.22 -3.14 -7.13
CA LEU A 163 12.91 -3.43 -7.73
C LEU A 163 11.89 -2.38 -7.28
N LEU A 164 11.17 -1.79 -8.23
CA LEU A 164 10.13 -0.81 -7.97
C LEU A 164 8.76 -1.49 -7.92
N SER A 165 8.09 -1.39 -6.77
CA SER A 165 6.75 -1.93 -6.52
C SER A 165 5.74 -0.82 -6.35
N PHE A 166 4.75 -0.78 -7.23
CA PHE A 166 3.70 0.22 -7.27
C PHE A 166 2.33 -0.41 -6.95
N ASP A 167 1.71 0.00 -5.85
CA ASP A 167 0.28 -0.19 -5.61
C ASP A 167 -0.45 1.10 -5.94
N VAL A 168 -1.32 1.09 -6.93
CA VAL A 168 -2.04 2.30 -7.38
C VAL A 168 -2.78 2.93 -6.21
N ASN A 169 -3.46 2.13 -5.41
CA ASN A 169 -4.12 2.51 -4.16
C ASN A 169 -4.83 3.86 -4.26
N LEU A 170 -5.70 3.97 -5.27
CA LEU A 170 -6.37 5.21 -5.65
C LEU A 170 -7.29 5.72 -4.54
N ARG A 171 -7.11 6.98 -4.19
CA ARG A 171 -8.02 7.73 -3.31
C ARG A 171 -8.62 8.88 -4.10
N GLU A 172 -9.61 8.56 -4.97
CA GLU A 172 -10.21 9.51 -5.92
C GLU A 172 -10.58 10.86 -5.28
N PRO A 173 -11.17 10.92 -4.05
CA PRO A 173 -11.53 12.21 -3.44
C PRO A 173 -10.35 13.14 -3.11
N LEU A 174 -9.10 12.65 -3.12
CA LEU A 174 -7.91 13.47 -2.90
C LEU A 174 -7.37 14.13 -4.17
N TRP A 175 -7.83 13.69 -5.34
CA TRP A 175 -7.34 14.18 -6.62
C TRP A 175 -8.17 15.36 -7.12
N PRO A 176 -7.56 16.35 -7.77
CA PRO A 176 -8.30 17.48 -8.36
C PRO A 176 -9.32 17.05 -9.42
N SER A 177 -9.02 15.98 -10.15
CA SER A 177 -9.91 15.37 -11.15
C SER A 177 -9.50 13.93 -11.47
N LYS A 178 -10.45 13.12 -11.95
CA LYS A 178 -10.19 11.76 -12.48
C LYS A 178 -9.15 11.76 -13.60
N LYS A 179 -9.20 12.76 -14.46
CA LYS A 179 -8.26 12.91 -15.58
C LYS A 179 -6.84 13.10 -15.06
N GLU A 180 -6.62 14.04 -14.13
CA GLU A 180 -5.32 14.31 -13.56
C GLU A 180 -4.78 13.11 -12.77
N ALA A 181 -5.61 12.42 -12.01
CA ALA A 181 -5.25 11.19 -11.32
C ALA A 181 -4.73 10.14 -12.31
N LYS A 182 -5.48 9.85 -13.38
CA LYS A 182 -5.10 8.88 -14.40
C LYS A 182 -3.80 9.27 -15.09
N GLU A 183 -3.65 10.53 -15.52
CA GLU A 183 -2.45 11.04 -16.17
C GLU A 183 -1.20 10.90 -15.28
N LYS A 184 -1.27 11.32 -14.02
CA LYS A 184 -0.14 11.23 -13.09
C LYS A 184 0.21 9.79 -12.72
N ILE A 185 -0.78 8.93 -12.49
CA ILE A 185 -0.57 7.50 -12.22
C ILE A 185 0.12 6.83 -13.41
N LEU A 186 -0.37 7.06 -14.63
CA LEU A 186 0.23 6.48 -15.83
C LEU A 186 1.59 7.09 -16.19
N SER A 187 1.91 8.30 -15.73
CA SER A 187 3.20 8.94 -16.00
C SER A 187 4.40 8.22 -15.36
N ILE A 188 4.17 7.43 -14.31
CA ILE A 188 5.21 6.64 -13.64
C ILE A 188 5.12 5.14 -13.93
N TRP A 189 4.17 4.73 -14.76
CA TRP A 189 3.86 3.32 -15.02
C TRP A 189 5.06 2.51 -15.53
N ASP A 190 5.81 3.08 -16.47
CA ASP A 190 6.96 2.43 -17.09
C ASP A 190 8.20 2.33 -16.17
N TYR A 191 8.17 2.96 -15.01
CA TYR A 191 9.23 2.84 -14.01
C TYR A 191 9.10 1.59 -13.15
N ALA A 192 7.87 1.11 -12.93
CA ALA A 192 7.59 0.02 -12.00
C ALA A 192 7.91 -1.35 -12.61
N ASP A 193 8.50 -2.23 -11.79
CA ASP A 193 8.73 -3.64 -12.11
C ASP A 193 7.52 -4.50 -11.71
N ILE A 194 6.88 -4.15 -10.58
CA ILE A 194 5.73 -4.85 -10.02
C ILE A 194 4.62 -3.84 -9.83
N ILE A 195 3.46 -4.12 -10.40
CA ILE A 195 2.29 -3.26 -10.28
C ILE A 195 1.11 -4.07 -9.74
N LYS A 196 0.43 -3.52 -8.75
CA LYS A 196 -0.84 -4.05 -8.28
C LYS A 196 -1.93 -3.01 -8.48
N VAL A 197 -3.04 -3.45 -9.03
CA VAL A 197 -4.31 -2.72 -9.10
C VAL A 197 -5.43 -3.58 -8.53
N SER A 198 -6.49 -2.95 -8.04
CA SER A 198 -7.77 -3.62 -7.82
C SER A 198 -8.59 -3.66 -9.11
N ASP A 199 -9.68 -4.43 -9.13
CA ASP A 199 -10.69 -4.42 -10.19
C ASP A 199 -11.23 -3.01 -10.47
N VAL A 200 -11.57 -2.26 -9.42
CA VAL A 200 -12.04 -0.86 -9.53
C VAL A 200 -10.95 0.06 -10.12
N GLU A 201 -9.70 -0.12 -9.74
CA GLU A 201 -8.58 0.65 -10.29
C GLU A 201 -8.27 0.26 -11.74
N LEU A 202 -8.43 -1.01 -12.11
CA LEU A 202 -8.32 -1.46 -13.48
C LEU A 202 -9.37 -0.77 -14.35
N GLU A 203 -10.64 -0.76 -13.92
CA GLU A 203 -11.72 -0.04 -14.60
C GLU A 203 -11.40 1.45 -14.72
N PHE A 204 -10.97 2.09 -13.64
CA PHE A 204 -10.60 3.50 -13.63
C PHE A 204 -9.49 3.82 -14.64
N LEU A 205 -8.44 3.01 -14.69
CA LEU A 205 -7.29 3.24 -15.56
C LEU A 205 -7.55 2.94 -17.02
N THR A 206 -8.36 1.93 -17.33
CA THR A 206 -8.66 1.52 -18.71
C THR A 206 -9.90 2.19 -19.27
N GLY A 207 -10.88 2.49 -18.41
CA GLY A 207 -12.24 2.91 -18.82
C GLY A 207 -13.11 1.75 -19.24
N SER A 208 -12.66 0.51 -19.08
CA SER A 208 -13.41 -0.71 -19.37
C SER A 208 -13.97 -1.31 -18.09
N ASN A 209 -15.25 -1.65 -18.07
CA ASN A 209 -15.88 -2.36 -16.95
C ASN A 209 -15.65 -3.89 -17.00
N LYS A 210 -14.88 -4.37 -17.96
CA LYS A 210 -14.50 -5.79 -18.06
C LYS A 210 -13.25 -6.04 -17.24
N ILE A 211 -13.30 -7.09 -16.44
CA ILE A 211 -12.15 -7.56 -15.65
C ILE A 211 -11.66 -8.86 -16.31
N ASP A 212 -11.09 -8.72 -17.50
CA ASP A 212 -10.57 -9.82 -18.31
C ASP A 212 -9.09 -9.62 -18.68
N ASP A 213 -8.52 -10.64 -19.27
CA ASP A 213 -7.11 -10.62 -19.68
C ASP A 213 -6.80 -9.52 -20.70
N GLU A 214 -7.71 -9.24 -21.63
CA GLU A 214 -7.52 -8.20 -22.65
C GLU A 214 -7.40 -6.83 -21.99
N THR A 215 -8.31 -6.53 -21.07
CA THR A 215 -8.32 -5.28 -20.31
C THR A 215 -7.06 -5.15 -19.44
N ALA A 216 -6.69 -6.18 -18.70
CA ALA A 216 -5.49 -6.16 -17.87
C ALA A 216 -4.21 -5.99 -18.70
N LEU A 217 -4.09 -6.75 -19.80
CA LEU A 217 -2.93 -6.69 -20.68
C LEU A 217 -2.82 -5.37 -21.47
N SER A 218 -3.88 -4.57 -21.57
CA SER A 218 -3.81 -3.22 -22.14
C SER A 218 -2.89 -2.29 -21.32
N LEU A 219 -2.72 -2.58 -20.03
CA LEU A 219 -1.82 -1.88 -19.12
C LEU A 219 -0.42 -2.49 -19.08
N TRP A 220 -0.20 -3.67 -19.68
CA TRP A 220 1.11 -4.31 -19.69
C TRP A 220 2.15 -3.47 -20.46
N ARG A 221 3.37 -3.40 -19.92
CA ARG A 221 4.53 -2.79 -20.57
C ARG A 221 5.73 -3.75 -20.50
N PRO A 222 6.67 -3.68 -21.44
CA PRO A 222 7.85 -4.57 -21.43
C PRO A 222 8.74 -4.44 -20.17
N THR A 223 8.66 -3.30 -19.47
CA THR A 223 9.37 -3.04 -18.21
C THR A 223 8.77 -3.76 -17.01
N ILE A 224 7.49 -4.15 -17.08
CA ILE A 224 6.77 -4.80 -15.98
C ILE A 224 7.18 -6.27 -15.92
N LYS A 225 7.57 -6.71 -14.72
CA LYS A 225 7.86 -8.12 -14.42
C LYS A 225 6.63 -8.86 -13.92
N LEU A 226 5.76 -8.15 -13.18
CA LEU A 226 4.53 -8.70 -12.61
C LEU A 226 3.44 -7.63 -12.53
N LEU A 227 2.29 -7.90 -13.16
CA LEU A 227 1.06 -7.12 -13.01
C LEU A 227 0.04 -7.97 -12.28
N LEU A 228 -0.54 -7.42 -11.23
CA LEU A 228 -1.54 -8.07 -10.38
C LEU A 228 -2.86 -7.29 -10.43
N VAL A 229 -3.95 -8.02 -10.56
CA VAL A 229 -5.32 -7.49 -10.45
C VAL A 229 -6.01 -8.20 -9.31
N THR A 230 -6.16 -7.52 -8.17
CA THR A 230 -6.84 -8.09 -6.99
C THR A 230 -8.35 -7.95 -7.13
N LEU A 231 -9.09 -9.00 -6.80
CA LEU A 231 -10.54 -9.17 -6.98
C LEU A 231 -11.27 -9.34 -5.63
N GLY A 232 -10.69 -8.80 -4.57
CA GLY A 232 -11.22 -8.93 -3.20
C GLY A 232 -11.35 -10.39 -2.78
N LYS A 233 -12.58 -10.82 -2.45
CA LYS A 233 -12.86 -12.20 -2.02
C LYS A 233 -12.61 -13.26 -3.10
N ASP A 234 -12.58 -12.85 -4.37
CA ASP A 234 -12.42 -13.75 -5.50
C ASP A 234 -10.94 -13.98 -5.86
N GLY A 235 -9.99 -13.35 -5.11
CA GLY A 235 -8.57 -13.64 -5.24
C GLY A 235 -7.81 -12.64 -6.10
N CYS A 236 -6.92 -13.12 -6.96
CA CYS A 236 -6.02 -12.28 -7.72
C CYS A 236 -5.68 -12.90 -9.09
N ASN A 237 -5.82 -12.11 -10.16
CA ASN A 237 -5.23 -12.41 -11.45
C ASN A 237 -3.78 -11.92 -11.48
N TYR A 238 -2.89 -12.72 -12.08
CA TYR A 238 -1.49 -12.36 -12.24
C TYR A 238 -1.05 -12.50 -13.70
N TYR A 239 -0.20 -11.58 -14.11
CA TYR A 239 0.38 -11.48 -15.44
C TYR A 239 1.89 -11.27 -15.30
N ALA A 240 2.66 -12.22 -15.81
CA ALA A 240 4.12 -12.18 -15.90
C ALA A 240 4.56 -12.30 -17.34
N LYS A 241 5.84 -12.15 -17.62
CA LYS A 241 6.35 -12.18 -18.99
C LYS A 241 5.99 -13.47 -19.76
N ASN A 242 6.05 -14.62 -19.07
CA ASN A 242 5.94 -15.94 -19.72
C ASN A 242 4.69 -16.72 -19.31
N PHE A 243 3.94 -16.24 -18.33
CA PHE A 243 2.76 -16.93 -17.80
C PHE A 243 1.76 -15.93 -17.22
N LYS A 244 0.53 -16.35 -17.12
CA LYS A 244 -0.56 -15.64 -16.47
C LYS A 244 -1.55 -16.64 -15.89
N GLY A 245 -2.34 -16.22 -14.93
CA GLY A 245 -3.34 -17.07 -14.32
C GLY A 245 -4.09 -16.38 -13.19
N HIS A 246 -4.70 -17.20 -12.37
CA HIS A 246 -5.53 -16.79 -11.26
C HIS A 246 -5.18 -17.58 -9.99
N VAL A 247 -5.36 -16.95 -8.85
CA VAL A 247 -5.26 -17.57 -7.53
C VAL A 247 -6.47 -17.17 -6.72
N ASP A 248 -7.24 -18.16 -6.23
CA ASP A 248 -8.40 -17.92 -5.37
C ASP A 248 -7.99 -17.34 -4.01
N SER A 249 -8.86 -16.54 -3.41
CA SER A 249 -8.71 -16.08 -2.04
C SER A 249 -9.22 -17.13 -1.03
N PHE A 250 -9.25 -16.74 0.24
CA PHE A 250 -9.76 -17.55 1.35
C PHE A 250 -11.11 -17.00 1.80
N HIS A 251 -12.05 -17.89 2.03
CA HIS A 251 -13.36 -17.50 2.58
C HIS A 251 -13.21 -17.19 4.07
N VAL A 252 -13.55 -15.98 4.46
CA VAL A 252 -13.54 -15.47 5.85
C VAL A 252 -14.75 -14.56 6.08
N ASP A 253 -15.16 -14.43 7.33
CA ASP A 253 -16.18 -13.47 7.73
C ASP A 253 -15.57 -12.07 7.82
N ALA A 254 -15.62 -11.34 6.70
CA ALA A 254 -15.03 -10.00 6.60
C ALA A 254 -15.84 -8.97 7.40
N VAL A 255 -15.15 -8.20 8.23
CA VAL A 255 -15.70 -7.11 9.07
C VAL A 255 -15.30 -5.75 8.51
N ASP A 256 -14.05 -5.61 8.07
CA ASP A 256 -13.48 -4.37 7.54
C ASP A 256 -12.43 -4.71 6.47
N THR A 257 -12.66 -4.32 5.23
CA THR A 257 -11.77 -4.65 4.11
C THR A 257 -10.57 -3.70 3.98
N THR A 258 -10.47 -2.69 4.84
CA THR A 258 -9.36 -1.74 4.85
C THR A 258 -8.04 -2.46 5.14
N GLY A 259 -7.01 -2.15 4.34
CA GLY A 259 -5.67 -2.71 4.50
C GLY A 259 -5.46 -4.14 3.98
N ALA A 260 -6.50 -4.79 3.43
CA ALA A 260 -6.35 -6.11 2.81
C ALA A 260 -5.32 -6.10 1.67
N GLY A 261 -5.38 -5.07 0.80
CA GLY A 261 -4.40 -4.85 -0.26
C GLY A 261 -2.99 -4.60 0.28
N ASP A 262 -2.86 -3.79 1.33
CA ASP A 262 -1.57 -3.48 1.95
C ASP A 262 -0.93 -4.74 2.55
N SER A 263 -1.73 -5.57 3.22
CA SER A 263 -1.32 -6.87 3.77
C SER A 263 -0.90 -7.85 2.69
N PHE A 264 -1.67 -7.93 1.60
CA PHE A 264 -1.34 -8.73 0.41
C PHE A 264 0.00 -8.31 -0.20
N VAL A 265 0.20 -7.00 -0.43
CA VAL A 265 1.45 -6.48 -0.99
C VAL A 265 2.62 -6.74 -0.04
N GLY A 266 2.46 -6.47 1.26
CA GLY A 266 3.50 -6.74 2.25
C GLY A 266 3.95 -8.21 2.24
N ALA A 267 3.00 -9.13 2.13
CA ALA A 267 3.27 -10.58 2.06
C ALA A 267 4.01 -10.96 0.77
N LEU A 268 3.56 -10.47 -0.38
CA LEU A 268 4.23 -10.69 -1.66
C LEU A 268 5.67 -10.21 -1.63
N LEU A 269 5.89 -8.95 -1.19
CA LEU A 269 7.22 -8.34 -1.20
C LEU A 269 8.17 -9.04 -0.22
N THR A 270 7.67 -9.50 0.95
CA THR A 270 8.47 -10.27 1.90
C THR A 270 9.01 -11.55 1.25
N LYS A 271 8.15 -12.31 0.57
CA LYS A 271 8.56 -13.56 -0.10
C LYS A 271 9.43 -13.32 -1.33
N LEU A 272 9.20 -12.23 -2.05
CA LEU A 272 10.00 -11.86 -3.21
C LEU A 272 11.45 -11.53 -2.84
N VAL A 273 11.66 -10.84 -1.72
CA VAL A 273 13.02 -10.52 -1.23
C VAL A 273 13.79 -11.77 -0.76
N GLU A 274 13.06 -12.79 -0.30
CA GLU A 274 13.64 -14.09 0.06
C GLU A 274 14.06 -14.89 -1.19
N ASP A 275 13.27 -14.85 -2.28
CA ASP A 275 13.52 -15.59 -3.52
C ASP A 275 13.01 -14.80 -4.75
N GLU A 276 13.89 -14.09 -5.45
CA GLU A 276 13.53 -13.33 -6.65
C GLU A 276 13.10 -14.24 -7.83
N SER A 277 13.44 -15.53 -7.82
CA SER A 277 13.04 -16.47 -8.86
C SER A 277 11.53 -16.71 -8.95
N ILE A 278 10.78 -16.26 -7.94
CA ILE A 278 9.30 -16.24 -7.92
C ILE A 278 8.72 -15.54 -9.18
N LEU A 279 9.39 -14.53 -9.70
CA LEU A 279 8.95 -13.80 -10.91
C LEU A 279 9.13 -14.59 -12.21
N GLU A 280 9.88 -15.68 -12.17
CA GLU A 280 10.19 -16.52 -13.34
C GLU A 280 9.59 -17.94 -13.23
N ASP A 281 9.08 -18.32 -12.06
CA ASP A 281 8.53 -19.65 -11.75
C ASP A 281 7.05 -19.51 -11.33
N GLU A 282 6.16 -19.97 -12.22
CA GLU A 282 4.71 -19.86 -12.01
C GLU A 282 4.23 -20.58 -10.75
N GLU A 283 4.74 -21.77 -10.46
CA GLU A 283 4.31 -22.55 -9.29
C GLU A 283 4.78 -21.91 -7.96
N LYS A 284 5.96 -21.30 -7.97
CA LYS A 284 6.42 -20.50 -6.82
C LYS A 284 5.54 -19.26 -6.66
N LEU A 285 5.26 -18.55 -7.75
CA LEU A 285 4.41 -17.35 -7.71
C LEU A 285 3.01 -17.68 -7.19
N LYS A 286 2.37 -18.73 -7.67
CA LYS A 286 1.06 -19.17 -7.18
C LYS A 286 1.06 -19.41 -5.67
N LYS A 287 2.07 -20.09 -5.14
CA LYS A 287 2.20 -20.33 -3.69
C LYS A 287 2.32 -19.03 -2.91
N VAL A 288 3.12 -18.09 -3.40
CA VAL A 288 3.29 -16.78 -2.79
C VAL A 288 2.03 -15.95 -2.86
N LEU A 289 1.33 -15.95 -3.99
CA LEU A 289 0.06 -15.23 -4.13
C LEU A 289 -1.05 -15.84 -3.23
N ARG A 290 -1.08 -17.18 -3.08
CA ARG A 290 -1.96 -17.82 -2.10
C ARG A 290 -1.66 -17.36 -0.67
N PHE A 291 -0.39 -17.28 -0.30
CA PHE A 291 0.04 -16.74 1.00
C PHE A 291 -0.37 -15.26 1.16
N ALA A 292 -0.19 -14.45 0.12
CA ALA A 292 -0.59 -13.05 0.11
C ALA A 292 -2.13 -12.89 0.24
N CYS A 293 -2.92 -13.73 -0.44
CA CYS A 293 -4.38 -13.79 -0.28
C CYS A 293 -4.79 -14.16 1.15
N ALA A 294 -4.10 -15.11 1.78
CA ALA A 294 -4.35 -15.47 3.18
C ALA A 294 -4.08 -14.29 4.13
N CYS A 295 -3.00 -13.55 3.91
CA CYS A 295 -2.69 -12.35 4.69
C CYS A 295 -3.76 -11.27 4.52
N GLY A 296 -4.17 -10.99 3.28
CA GLY A 296 -5.27 -10.06 2.98
C GLY A 296 -6.58 -10.48 3.64
N ALA A 297 -6.96 -11.75 3.52
CA ALA A 297 -8.18 -12.30 4.12
C ALA A 297 -8.19 -12.14 5.65
N ILE A 298 -7.11 -12.52 6.36
CA ILE A 298 -7.02 -12.39 7.82
C ILE A 298 -7.18 -10.93 8.24
N THR A 299 -6.58 -9.99 7.52
CA THR A 299 -6.65 -8.55 7.84
C THR A 299 -8.08 -8.04 7.86
N THR A 300 -8.98 -8.63 7.06
CA THR A 300 -10.39 -8.21 6.98
C THR A 300 -11.27 -8.69 8.12
N THR A 301 -10.83 -9.61 8.96
CA THR A 301 -11.69 -10.28 9.96
C THR A 301 -12.05 -9.41 11.17
N ASN A 302 -11.39 -8.27 11.34
CA ASN A 302 -11.65 -7.32 12.42
C ASN A 302 -11.49 -5.87 11.96
N LYS A 303 -11.93 -4.90 12.79
CA LYS A 303 -11.79 -3.47 12.49
C LYS A 303 -10.35 -2.98 12.68
N GLY A 304 -9.92 -2.11 11.78
CA GLY A 304 -8.60 -1.46 11.79
C GLY A 304 -7.51 -2.32 11.14
N VAL A 305 -6.49 -1.68 10.57
CA VAL A 305 -5.47 -2.36 9.76
C VAL A 305 -4.36 -2.95 10.63
N ILE A 306 -3.58 -2.08 11.27
CA ILE A 306 -2.33 -2.47 11.95
C ILE A 306 -2.52 -3.59 13.00
N PRO A 307 -3.55 -3.57 13.87
CA PRO A 307 -3.76 -4.66 14.83
C PRO A 307 -4.02 -6.02 14.19
N ASN A 308 -4.58 -6.02 12.97
CA ASN A 308 -5.06 -7.21 12.28
C ASN A 308 -4.12 -7.72 11.18
N LEU A 309 -3.01 -7.06 10.95
CA LEU A 309 -1.97 -7.59 10.07
C LEU A 309 -1.44 -8.91 10.64
N PRO A 310 -1.47 -10.02 9.88
CA PRO A 310 -1.13 -11.33 10.39
C PRO A 310 0.36 -11.53 10.60
N THR A 311 0.69 -12.52 11.41
CA THR A 311 2.02 -13.16 11.42
C THR A 311 2.08 -14.25 10.34
N GLU A 312 3.30 -14.70 10.01
CA GLU A 312 3.51 -15.79 9.05
C GLU A 312 2.78 -17.06 9.49
N ASP A 313 2.87 -17.44 10.78
CA ASP A 313 2.20 -18.62 11.32
C ASP A 313 0.68 -18.57 11.15
N GLN A 314 0.06 -17.41 11.34
CA GLN A 314 -1.37 -17.22 11.15
C GLN A 314 -1.77 -17.41 9.69
N ALA A 315 -1.01 -16.84 8.75
CA ALA A 315 -1.27 -17.00 7.33
C ALA A 315 -1.09 -18.47 6.89
N LEU A 316 -0.01 -19.12 7.32
CA LEU A 316 0.23 -20.53 7.02
C LEU A 316 -0.82 -21.46 7.66
N ALA A 317 -1.36 -21.11 8.82
CA ALA A 317 -2.46 -21.86 9.45
C ALA A 317 -3.74 -21.78 8.59
N LEU A 318 -4.11 -20.58 8.12
CA LEU A 318 -5.27 -20.42 7.22
C LEU A 318 -5.09 -21.22 5.92
N MET A 319 -3.89 -21.22 5.33
CA MET A 319 -3.61 -21.98 4.10
C MET A 319 -3.77 -23.50 4.24
N LYS A 320 -3.72 -24.03 5.47
CA LYS A 320 -3.88 -25.48 5.74
C LYS A 320 -5.34 -25.90 5.94
N THR A 321 -6.27 -24.95 5.98
CA THR A 321 -7.70 -25.25 6.23
C THR A 321 -8.46 -25.67 4.97
N ILE A 322 -7.78 -25.67 3.80
CA ILE A 322 -8.36 -26.01 2.48
C ILE A 322 -7.55 -27.13 1.84
#